data_0d736b4a863b630fa867c442ee4ffc0b
#
_entry.id   0d736b4a863b630fa867c442ee4ffc0b
#
_cell.length_a   1.000
_cell.length_b   1.000
_cell.length_c   1.000
_cell.angle_alpha   90.00
_cell.angle_beta   90.00
_cell.angle_gamma   90.00
#
_symmetry.space_group_name_H-M   'P 1'
#
loop_
_entity.id
_entity.type
_entity.pdbx_description
1 polymer ?
#
loop_
_entity_poly.entity_id
_entity_poly.type
_entity_poly.pdbx_seq_one_letter_code
_entity_poly.pdbx_strand_id
1 'polypeptide(L)'
;MTDNLLLAGRCRYPRKLEADLWAREAVFSTGLGFSFAIPHSKSEHIEQSTISVARLQAPVRWGDDEAQFIIMLTLNKHAAGDQHMRIFSRLARCIMHEEFRNALVNAASADAIASLLQHELEL
;
A
#
# COMPACT_ATOMS: atom_id res chain seq x y z
N MET A 1 -6.00 -8.83 -0.13
CA MET A 1 -5.55 -7.84 0.88
C MET A 1 -6.70 -7.19 1.64
N THR A 2 -7.80 -6.85 0.97
CA THR A 2 -8.96 -6.24 1.65
C THR A 2 -9.62 -7.15 2.68
N ASP A 3 -9.62 -8.46 2.46
CA ASP A 3 -10.14 -9.43 3.43
C ASP A 3 -9.35 -9.43 4.74
N ASN A 4 -8.06 -9.18 4.69
CA ASN A 4 -7.23 -9.07 5.89
C ASN A 4 -7.62 -7.82 6.72
N LEU A 5 -8.07 -6.77 6.07
CA LEU A 5 -8.55 -5.56 6.76
C LEU A 5 -9.88 -5.83 7.48
N LEU A 6 -10.74 -6.68 6.92
CA LEU A 6 -11.95 -7.13 7.60
C LEU A 6 -11.59 -7.90 8.87
N LEU A 7 -10.66 -8.84 8.77
CA LEU A 7 -10.20 -9.64 9.91
C LEU A 7 -9.55 -8.79 11.00
N ALA A 8 -8.87 -7.71 10.61
CA ALA A 8 -8.22 -6.79 11.54
C ALA A 8 -9.19 -5.76 12.14
N GLY A 9 -10.48 -5.79 11.76
CA GLY A 9 -11.48 -4.85 12.26
C GLY A 9 -11.37 -3.44 11.69
N ARG A 10 -10.68 -3.26 10.57
CA ARG A 10 -10.43 -1.95 9.95
C ARG A 10 -11.35 -1.64 8.78
N CYS A 11 -12.04 -2.63 8.26
CA CYS A 11 -12.94 -2.52 7.12
C CYS A 11 -14.13 -3.46 7.31
N ARG A 12 -15.36 -2.95 7.15
CA ARG A 12 -16.58 -3.77 7.25
C ARG A 12 -16.98 -4.39 5.92
N TYR A 13 -16.67 -3.72 4.83
CA TYR A 13 -17.14 -4.08 3.50
C TYR A 13 -15.97 -4.24 2.52
N PRO A 14 -15.22 -5.35 2.60
CA PRO A 14 -14.01 -5.52 1.81
C PRO A 14 -14.25 -5.46 0.30
N ARG A 15 -15.41 -5.94 -0.17
CA ARG A 15 -15.72 -5.87 -1.62
C ARG A 15 -15.98 -4.45 -2.10
N LYS A 16 -16.56 -3.60 -1.27
CA LYS A 16 -16.75 -2.18 -1.60
C LYS A 16 -15.44 -1.42 -1.59
N LEU A 17 -14.56 -1.70 -0.63
CA LEU A 17 -13.22 -1.13 -0.57
C LEU A 17 -12.41 -1.57 -1.79
N GLU A 18 -12.46 -2.83 -2.15
CA GLU A 18 -11.80 -3.37 -3.34
C GLU A 18 -12.28 -2.67 -4.61
N ALA A 19 -13.59 -2.41 -4.73
CA ALA A 19 -14.14 -1.67 -5.86
C ALA A 19 -13.57 -0.24 -5.94
N ASP A 20 -13.40 0.44 -4.82
CA ASP A 20 -12.79 1.78 -4.78
C ASP A 20 -11.33 1.74 -5.23
N LEU A 21 -10.59 0.71 -4.81
CA LEU A 21 -9.21 0.51 -5.23
C LEU A 21 -9.12 0.27 -6.74
N TRP A 22 -10.00 -0.56 -7.30
CA TRP A 22 -10.04 -0.81 -8.74
C TRP A 22 -10.44 0.43 -9.53
N ALA A 23 -11.37 1.23 -9.00
CA ALA A 23 -11.78 2.48 -9.64
C ALA A 23 -10.59 3.45 -9.75
N ARG A 24 -9.75 3.53 -8.73
CA ARG A 24 -8.53 4.34 -8.76
C ARG A 24 -7.51 3.79 -9.76
N GLU A 25 -7.31 2.48 -9.79
CA GLU A 25 -6.37 1.82 -10.69
C GLU A 25 -6.78 1.99 -12.15
N ALA A 26 -8.08 2.02 -12.43
CA ALA A 26 -8.61 2.22 -13.77
C ALA A 26 -8.31 3.62 -14.34
N VAL A 27 -8.09 4.62 -13.50
CA VAL A 27 -7.72 5.96 -13.93
C VAL A 27 -6.27 5.98 -14.42
N PHE A 28 -5.36 5.39 -13.65
CA PHE A 28 -3.94 5.31 -13.97
C PHE A 28 -3.30 4.21 -13.13
N SER A 29 -2.45 3.42 -13.75
CA SER A 29 -1.76 2.32 -13.04
C SER A 29 -0.95 2.85 -11.86
N THR A 30 -0.98 2.12 -10.75
CA THR A 30 -0.19 2.40 -9.55
C THR A 30 1.13 1.63 -9.49
N GLY A 31 1.48 0.94 -10.58
CA GLY A 31 2.80 0.34 -10.72
C GLY A 31 3.89 1.40 -10.80
N LEU A 32 4.97 1.21 -10.05
CA LEU A 32 6.06 2.20 -9.96
C LEU A 32 7.30 1.78 -10.74
N GLY A 33 7.32 0.58 -11.29
CA GLY A 33 8.55 -0.05 -11.72
C GLY A 33 9.29 -0.66 -10.52
N PHE A 34 10.49 -1.18 -10.73
CA PHE A 34 11.29 -1.86 -9.69
C PHE A 34 10.59 -3.06 -9.06
N SER A 35 9.53 -3.60 -9.68
CA SER A 35 8.66 -4.67 -9.15
C SER A 35 7.82 -4.22 -7.95
N PHE A 36 7.57 -2.94 -7.79
CA PHE A 36 6.74 -2.36 -6.74
C PHE A 36 5.45 -1.76 -7.31
N ALA A 37 4.37 -1.88 -6.55
CA ALA A 37 3.11 -1.19 -6.82
C ALA A 37 2.56 -0.58 -5.53
N ILE A 38 1.90 0.56 -5.65
CA ILE A 38 1.26 1.25 -4.52
C ILE A 38 -0.21 1.47 -4.85
N PRO A 39 -1.05 0.42 -4.82
CA PRO A 39 -2.48 0.62 -4.96
C PRO A 39 -3.00 1.46 -3.79
N HIS A 40 -3.87 2.43 -4.10
CA HIS A 40 -4.37 3.32 -3.06
C HIS A 40 -5.74 3.87 -3.40
N SER A 41 -6.49 4.18 -2.38
CA SER A 41 -7.78 4.84 -2.52
C SER A 41 -8.15 5.58 -1.23
N LYS A 42 -8.82 6.71 -1.38
CA LYS A 42 -9.58 7.33 -0.30
C LYS A 42 -10.98 6.74 -0.34
N SER A 43 -11.41 6.14 0.76
CA SER A 43 -12.67 5.41 0.79
C SER A 43 -13.41 5.64 2.11
N GLU A 44 -14.75 5.68 2.03
CA GLU A 44 -15.60 5.65 3.21
C GLU A 44 -15.72 4.23 3.79
N HIS A 45 -15.24 3.22 3.04
CA HIS A 45 -15.36 1.81 3.43
C HIS A 45 -14.16 1.31 4.23
N ILE A 46 -13.17 2.14 4.51
CA ILE A 46 -12.10 1.88 5.47
C ILE A 46 -12.33 2.70 6.73
N GLU A 47 -12.36 2.06 7.88
CA GLU A 47 -12.64 2.75 9.14
C GLU A 47 -11.42 3.47 9.70
N GLN A 48 -10.25 2.87 9.52
CA GLN A 48 -8.98 3.46 9.90
C GLN A 48 -8.03 3.40 8.73
N SER A 49 -7.40 4.52 8.40
CA SER A 49 -6.38 4.56 7.35
C SER A 49 -5.29 3.54 7.66
N THR A 50 -4.95 2.74 6.66
CA THR A 50 -4.09 1.56 6.84
C THR A 50 -3.11 1.42 5.71
N ILE A 51 -1.88 1.04 6.04
CA ILE A 51 -0.88 0.59 5.08
C ILE A 51 -0.80 -0.93 5.20
N SER A 52 -1.06 -1.61 4.09
CA SER A 52 -0.97 -3.06 4.01
C SER A 52 0.12 -3.45 3.04
N VAL A 53 0.84 -4.52 3.32
CA VAL A 53 1.96 -4.97 2.50
C VAL A 53 1.76 -6.42 2.10
N ALA A 54 2.00 -6.71 0.83
CA ALA A 54 2.09 -8.07 0.33
C ALA A 54 3.42 -8.27 -0.37
N ARG A 55 4.19 -9.25 0.09
CA ARG A 55 5.41 -9.72 -0.58
C ARG A 55 5.09 -11.03 -1.24
N LEU A 56 5.01 -11.03 -2.58
CA LEU A 56 4.57 -12.17 -3.36
C LEU A 56 5.72 -13.12 -3.62
N GLN A 57 5.40 -14.41 -3.79
CA GLN A 57 6.39 -15.44 -4.12
C GLN A 57 6.87 -15.32 -5.57
N ALA A 58 6.03 -14.77 -6.45
CA ALA A 58 6.36 -14.55 -7.85
C ALA A 58 5.73 -13.23 -8.31
N PRO A 59 6.34 -12.54 -9.29
CA PRO A 59 5.76 -11.31 -9.81
C PRO A 59 4.43 -11.55 -10.51
N VAL A 60 3.54 -10.56 -10.43
CA VAL A 60 2.27 -10.53 -11.15
C VAL A 60 2.24 -9.32 -12.07
N ARG A 61 1.47 -9.41 -13.13
CA ARG A 61 1.29 -8.28 -14.04
C ARG A 61 0.52 -7.16 -13.35
N TRP A 62 1.02 -5.93 -13.51
CA TRP A 62 0.43 -4.73 -12.92
C TRP A 62 0.44 -3.59 -13.94
N GLY A 63 -0.65 -3.47 -14.72
CA GLY A 63 -0.68 -2.56 -15.86
C GLY A 63 0.36 -3.01 -16.90
N ASP A 64 1.25 -2.11 -17.28
CA ASP A 64 2.35 -2.39 -18.20
C ASP A 64 3.62 -2.90 -17.49
N ASP A 65 3.59 -2.95 -16.16
CA ASP A 65 4.71 -3.37 -15.32
C ASP A 65 4.44 -4.73 -14.68
N GLU A 66 5.42 -5.20 -13.91
CA GLU A 66 5.27 -6.33 -13.01
C GLU A 66 5.43 -5.85 -11.58
N ALA A 67 4.73 -6.49 -10.65
CA ALA A 67 4.85 -6.21 -9.22
C ALA A 67 5.02 -7.50 -8.43
N GLN A 68 5.94 -7.49 -7.50
CA GLN A 68 6.16 -8.57 -6.55
C GLN A 68 6.05 -8.07 -5.11
N PHE A 69 6.24 -6.78 -4.89
CA PHE A 69 6.08 -6.12 -3.60
C PHE A 69 4.97 -5.08 -3.72
N ILE A 70 3.92 -5.24 -2.95
CA ILE A 70 2.73 -4.40 -3.05
C ILE A 70 2.49 -3.70 -1.72
N ILE A 71 2.44 -2.38 -1.75
CA ILE A 71 2.14 -1.54 -0.58
C ILE A 71 0.80 -0.86 -0.85
N MET A 72 -0.25 -1.30 -0.18
CA MET A 72 -1.59 -0.79 -0.37
C MET A 72 -1.91 0.28 0.68
N LEU A 73 -2.32 1.46 0.23
CA LEU A 73 -2.74 2.56 1.08
C LEU A 73 -4.25 2.70 1.00
N THR A 74 -4.94 2.37 2.08
CA THR A 74 -6.39 2.58 2.19
C THR A 74 -6.62 3.69 3.18
N LEU A 75 -7.11 4.82 2.67
CA LEU A 75 -7.18 6.08 3.39
C LEU A 75 -8.62 6.42 3.68
N ASN A 76 -8.94 6.70 4.95
CA ASN A 76 -10.29 7.09 5.33
C ASN A 76 -10.62 8.45 4.69
N LYS A 77 -11.72 8.49 3.95
CA LYS A 77 -12.17 9.66 3.20
C LYS A 77 -12.44 10.87 4.09
N HIS A 78 -12.82 10.63 5.33
CA HIS A 78 -13.20 11.67 6.31
C HIS A 78 -12.04 12.06 7.22
N ALA A 79 -10.89 11.39 7.13
CA ALA A 79 -9.72 11.77 7.91
C ALA A 79 -9.16 13.11 7.41
N ALA A 80 -8.79 13.97 8.35
CA ALA A 80 -8.39 15.33 8.04
C ALA A 80 -7.05 15.43 7.31
N GLY A 81 -7.02 16.23 6.27
CA GLY A 81 -5.88 16.97 5.79
C GLY A 81 -4.86 16.24 4.93
N ASP A 82 -3.70 16.88 4.88
CA ASP A 82 -2.60 16.56 3.97
C ASP A 82 -1.72 15.41 4.45
N GLN A 83 -2.01 14.83 5.61
CA GLN A 83 -1.18 13.77 6.20
C GLN A 83 -1.03 12.58 5.27
N HIS A 84 -2.11 12.20 4.57
CA HIS A 84 -2.09 11.09 3.63
C HIS A 84 -1.18 11.37 2.44
N MET A 85 -1.20 12.60 1.92
CA MET A 85 -0.33 12.99 0.82
C MET A 85 1.12 13.01 1.24
N ARG A 86 1.42 13.40 2.47
CA ARG A 86 2.78 13.36 3.01
C ARG A 86 3.32 11.93 3.09
N ILE A 87 2.50 11.02 3.62
CA ILE A 87 2.87 9.61 3.72
C ILE A 87 3.09 9.02 2.33
N PHE A 88 2.18 9.26 1.40
CA PHE A 88 2.29 8.78 0.03
C PHE A 88 3.57 9.31 -0.65
N SER A 89 3.80 10.61 -0.57
CA SER A 89 4.97 11.25 -1.20
C SER A 89 6.27 10.74 -0.59
N ARG A 90 6.30 10.56 0.73
CA ARG A 90 7.50 10.06 1.42
C ARG A 90 7.77 8.60 1.03
N LEU A 91 6.73 7.77 0.99
CA LEU A 91 6.87 6.39 0.55
C LEU A 91 7.38 6.29 -0.88
N ALA A 92 6.80 7.07 -1.80
CA ALA A 92 7.23 7.08 -3.19
C ALA A 92 8.70 7.47 -3.32
N ARG A 93 9.16 8.46 -2.55
CA ARG A 93 10.56 8.86 -2.54
C ARG A 93 11.47 7.76 -1.97
N CYS A 94 11.05 7.11 -0.88
CA CYS A 94 11.81 6.01 -0.30
C CYS A 94 12.01 4.87 -1.30
N ILE A 95 10.97 4.53 -2.07
CA ILE A 95 11.01 3.45 -3.05
C ILE A 95 11.98 3.76 -4.20
N MET A 96 12.27 5.02 -4.47
CA MET A 96 13.29 5.39 -5.45
C MET A 96 14.71 5.01 -5.02
N HIS A 97 14.93 4.74 -3.75
CA HIS A 97 16.24 4.35 -3.22
C HIS A 97 16.38 2.82 -3.17
N GLU A 98 17.39 2.31 -3.83
CA GLU A 98 17.67 0.88 -3.89
C GLU A 98 17.86 0.26 -2.50
N GLU A 99 18.51 0.96 -1.60
CA GLU A 99 18.75 0.49 -0.23
C GLU A 99 17.44 0.21 0.51
N PHE A 100 16.46 1.09 0.36
CA PHE A 100 15.14 0.92 0.98
C PHE A 100 14.40 -0.26 0.37
N ARG A 101 14.40 -0.39 -0.96
CA ARG A 101 13.77 -1.53 -1.65
C ARG A 101 14.38 -2.85 -1.20
N ASN A 102 15.71 -2.92 -1.14
CA ASN A 102 16.42 -4.13 -0.72
C ASN A 102 16.12 -4.47 0.74
N ALA A 103 16.03 -3.48 1.60
CA ALA A 103 15.68 -3.71 3.01
C ALA A 103 14.29 -4.32 3.15
N LEU A 104 13.31 -3.85 2.37
CA LEU A 104 11.97 -4.42 2.37
C LEU A 104 11.94 -5.84 1.81
N VAL A 105 12.58 -6.05 0.67
CA VAL A 105 12.60 -7.35 -0.01
C VAL A 105 13.29 -8.41 0.85
N ASN A 106 14.34 -8.04 1.57
CA ASN A 106 15.16 -8.95 2.38
C ASN A 106 14.74 -8.99 3.85
N ALA A 107 13.70 -8.27 4.26
CA ALA A 107 13.24 -8.29 5.64
C ALA A 107 12.87 -9.71 6.08
N ALA A 108 13.28 -10.07 7.28
CA ALA A 108 13.15 -11.43 7.79
C ALA A 108 11.70 -11.82 8.15
N SER A 109 10.84 -10.85 8.42
CA SER A 109 9.48 -11.09 8.90
C SER A 109 8.54 -9.94 8.56
N ALA A 110 7.24 -10.18 8.73
CA ALA A 110 6.23 -9.14 8.63
C ALA A 110 6.46 -8.01 9.64
N ASP A 111 6.87 -8.35 10.85
CA ASP A 111 7.17 -7.36 11.89
C ASP A 111 8.36 -6.48 11.50
N ALA A 112 9.38 -7.06 10.87
CA ALA A 112 10.53 -6.31 10.37
C ALA A 112 10.11 -5.31 9.28
N ILE A 113 9.22 -5.70 8.37
CA ILE A 113 8.68 -4.82 7.34
C ILE A 113 7.88 -3.68 7.99
N ALA A 114 7.01 -4.00 8.93
CA ALA A 114 6.21 -3.00 9.63
C ALA A 114 7.09 -2.00 10.38
N SER A 115 8.10 -2.46 11.08
CA SER A 115 9.04 -1.59 11.81
C SER A 115 9.80 -0.67 10.87
N LEU A 116 10.26 -1.17 9.73
CA LEU A 116 10.97 -0.39 8.73
C LEU A 116 10.07 0.73 8.18
N LEU A 117 8.83 0.41 7.84
CA LEU A 117 7.88 1.41 7.33
C LEU A 117 7.52 2.44 8.40
N GLN A 118 7.30 2.01 9.65
CA GLN A 118 7.01 2.93 10.74
C GLN A 118 8.15 3.92 10.94
N HIS A 119 9.39 3.45 10.89
CA HIS A 119 10.56 4.29 11.05
C HIS A 119 10.71 5.28 9.87
N GLU A 120 10.68 4.77 8.65
CA GLU A 120 10.92 5.59 7.46
C GLU A 120 9.79 6.58 7.17
N LEU A 121 8.56 6.23 7.50
CA LEU A 121 7.40 7.10 7.28
C LEU A 121 7.04 7.93 8.52
N GLU A 122 7.77 7.77 9.60
CA GLU A 122 7.54 8.49 10.88
C GLU A 122 6.12 8.26 11.42
N LEU A 123 5.70 7.02 11.40
CA LEU A 123 4.38 6.63 11.92
C LEU A 123 4.37 6.40 13.42
#